data_d3d0aed5884e97a0c7c7521bea8b6990
#
_entry.id   d3d0aed5884e97a0c7c7521bea8b6990
#
_cell.length_a   1.000
_cell.length_b   1.000
_cell.length_c   1.000
_cell.angle_alpha   90.00
_cell.angle_beta   90.00
_cell.angle_gamma   90.00
#
_symmetry.space_group_name_H-M   'P 1'
#
loop_
_entity.id
_entity.type
_entity.pdbx_description
1 polymer ?
#
loop_
_entity_poly.entity_id
_entity_poly.type
_entity_poly.pdbx_seq_one_letter_code
_entity_poly.pdbx_strand_id
1 'polypeptide(L)' 'SYTADELHNKYGFCYAGMTAFAEDYNLDMSQAYTVQQMRQIVREIGPKPSLTYYKRELKKIKVI' A
#
# COMPACT_ATOMS: atom_id res chain seq x y z
N SER A 1 7.73 -6.80 6.68
CA SER A 1 7.58 -6.01 5.45
C SER A 1 6.80 -6.81 4.40
N TYR A 2 6.25 -6.10 3.43
CA TYR A 2 5.37 -6.67 2.42
C TYR A 2 5.77 -6.21 1.04
N THR A 3 5.83 -7.14 0.08
CA THR A 3 5.92 -6.80 -1.33
C THR A 3 4.51 -6.72 -1.92
N ALA A 4 4.39 -6.13 -3.11
CA ALA A 4 3.11 -6.09 -3.81
C ALA A 4 2.57 -7.49 -4.08
N ASP A 5 3.46 -8.42 -4.47
CA ASP A 5 3.05 -9.80 -4.73
C ASP A 5 2.53 -10.49 -3.47
N GLU A 6 3.17 -10.25 -2.33
CA GLU A 6 2.68 -10.81 -1.07
C GLU A 6 1.32 -10.25 -0.70
N LEU A 7 1.12 -8.95 -0.85
CA LEU A 7 -0.16 -8.33 -0.54
C LEU A 7 -1.26 -8.87 -1.44
N HIS A 8 -0.95 -9.06 -2.72
CA HIS A 8 -1.91 -9.65 -3.66
C HIS A 8 -2.22 -11.10 -3.29
N ASN A 9 -1.19 -11.91 -3.08
CA ASN A 9 -1.36 -13.35 -2.92
C ASN A 9 -1.93 -13.73 -1.55
N LYS A 10 -1.51 -13.04 -0.49
CA LYS A 10 -1.94 -13.38 0.88
C LYS A 10 -3.20 -12.64 1.30
N TYR A 11 -3.34 -11.40 0.87
CA TYR A 11 -4.39 -10.52 1.40
C TYR A 11 -5.38 -10.07 0.34
N GLY A 12 -5.19 -10.47 -0.91
CA GLY A 12 -6.14 -10.16 -1.97
C GLY A 12 -6.12 -8.72 -2.45
N PHE A 13 -5.00 -8.02 -2.27
CA PHE A 13 -4.87 -6.66 -2.78
C PHE A 13 -4.92 -6.67 -4.31
N CYS A 14 -5.58 -5.67 -4.87
CA CYS A 14 -5.70 -5.51 -6.31
C CYS A 14 -4.44 -4.86 -6.88
N TYR A 15 -3.85 -5.46 -7.91
CA TYR A 15 -2.65 -4.89 -8.54
C TYR A 15 -2.90 -3.48 -9.10
N ALA A 16 -4.06 -3.26 -9.70
CA ALA A 16 -4.37 -1.94 -10.25
C ALA A 16 -4.36 -0.87 -9.15
N GLY A 17 -4.96 -1.18 -8.01
CA GLY A 17 -4.98 -0.26 -6.87
C GLY A 17 -3.59 -0.04 -6.28
N MET A 18 -2.79 -1.10 -6.18
CA MET A 18 -1.42 -0.96 -5.68
C MET A 18 -0.55 -0.14 -6.63
N THR A 19 -0.74 -0.31 -7.93
CA THR A 19 0.00 0.46 -8.93
C THR A 19 -0.34 1.95 -8.80
N ALA A 20 -1.63 2.27 -8.66
CA ALA A 20 -2.06 3.65 -8.49
C ALA A 20 -1.46 4.25 -7.21
N PHE A 21 -1.46 3.49 -6.12
CA PHE A 21 -0.89 3.94 -4.85
C PHE A 21 0.61 4.17 -4.98
N ALA A 22 1.32 3.24 -5.63
CA ALA A 22 2.76 3.35 -5.84
C ALA A 22 3.10 4.59 -6.67
N GLU A 23 2.32 4.88 -7.70
CA GLU A 23 2.53 6.08 -8.51
C GLU A 23 2.29 7.36 -7.71
N ASP A 24 1.20 7.40 -6.93
CA ASP A 24 0.86 8.57 -6.13
C ASP A 24 1.90 8.87 -5.06
N TYR A 25 2.51 7.84 -4.49
CA TYR A 25 3.45 7.98 -3.38
C TYR A 25 4.89 7.63 -3.75
N ASN A 26 5.15 7.46 -5.04
CA ASN A 26 6.49 7.26 -5.56
C ASN A 26 7.18 6.03 -4.95
N LEU A 27 6.44 4.94 -4.85
CA LEU A 27 6.94 3.68 -4.30
C LEU A 27 7.42 2.76 -5.41
N ASP A 28 8.36 1.88 -5.08
CA ASP A 28 8.86 0.87 -5.99
C ASP A 28 8.14 -0.45 -5.70
N MET A 29 7.34 -0.92 -6.66
CA MET A 29 6.54 -2.13 -6.47
C MET A 29 7.38 -3.40 -6.34
N SER A 30 8.65 -3.35 -6.69
CA SER A 30 9.55 -4.50 -6.53
C SER A 30 10.16 -4.57 -5.13
N GLN A 31 10.00 -3.53 -4.32
CA GLN A 31 10.55 -3.48 -2.97
C GLN A 31 9.52 -3.87 -1.93
N ALA A 32 10.01 -4.32 -0.78
CA ALA A 32 9.17 -4.61 0.37
C ALA A 32 9.09 -3.38 1.28
N TYR A 33 7.91 -3.10 1.82
CA TYR A 33 7.70 -1.99 2.74
C TYR A 33 6.97 -2.48 3.97
N THR A 34 7.32 -1.91 5.13
CA THR A 34 6.53 -2.14 6.34
C THR A 34 5.32 -1.21 6.33
N VAL A 35 4.31 -1.54 7.13
CA VAL A 35 3.15 -0.67 7.30
C VAL A 35 3.58 0.69 7.84
N GLN A 36 4.56 0.71 8.74
CA GLN A 36 5.07 1.97 9.29
C GLN A 36 5.74 2.83 8.23
N GLN A 37 6.51 2.21 7.34
CA GLN A 37 7.14 2.93 6.24
C GLN A 37 6.09 3.56 5.32
N MET A 38 5.05 2.80 4.98
CA MET A 38 3.98 3.31 4.14
C MET A 38 3.25 4.48 4.80
N ARG A 39 2.98 4.37 6.10
CA ARG A 39 2.35 5.46 6.85
C ARG A 39 3.21 6.71 6.86
N GLN A 40 4.51 6.55 7.03
CA GLN A 40 5.43 7.68 7.04
C GLN A 40 5.43 8.40 5.70
N ILE A 41 5.48 7.64 4.61
CA ILE A 41 5.47 8.20 3.26
C ILE A 41 4.17 8.96 2.99
N VAL A 42 3.04 8.38 3.36
CA VAL A 42 1.74 9.03 3.21
C VAL A 42 1.68 10.32 4.01
N ARG A 43 2.23 10.31 5.23
CA ARG A 43 2.24 11.51 6.08
C ARG A 43 3.07 12.63 5.46
N GLU A 44 4.20 12.29 4.87
CA GLU A 44 5.10 13.28 4.28
C GLU A 44 4.55 13.89 3.00
N ILE A 45 3.92 13.07 2.16
CA ILE A 45 3.41 13.54 0.87
C ILE A 45 2.00 14.13 1.01
N GLY A 46 1.19 13.58 1.89
CA GLY A 46 -0.18 14.01 2.10
C GLY A 46 -1.20 13.20 1.32
N PRO A 47 -2.50 13.54 1.45
CA PRO A 47 -3.57 12.75 0.82
C PRO A 47 -3.50 12.78 -0.71
N LYS A 48 -3.66 11.61 -1.31
CA LYS A 48 -3.76 11.43 -2.76
C LYS A 48 -5.01 10.59 -3.05
N PRO A 49 -5.48 10.57 -4.31
CA PRO A 49 -6.71 9.82 -4.64
C PRO A 49 -6.67 8.35 -4.25
N SER A 50 -5.52 7.69 -4.37
CA SER A 50 -5.40 6.28 -4.03
C SER A 50 -5.39 5.99 -2.54
N LEU A 51 -5.34 7.02 -1.69
CA LEU A 51 -5.28 6.82 -0.25
C LEU A 51 -6.52 6.12 0.30
N THR A 52 -7.69 6.38 -0.28
CA THR A 52 -8.93 5.71 0.12
C THR A 52 -8.82 4.20 -0.09
N TYR A 53 -8.29 3.80 -1.24
CA TYR A 53 -8.05 2.39 -1.52
C TYR A 53 -7.07 1.79 -0.51
N TYR A 54 -5.96 2.47 -0.27
CA TYR A 54 -4.94 2.00 0.66
C TYR A 54 -5.51 1.79 2.06
N LYS A 55 -6.28 2.74 2.56
CA LYS A 55 -6.88 2.63 3.90
C LYS A 55 -7.84 1.46 3.99
N ARG A 56 -8.60 1.23 2.93
CA ARG A 56 -9.55 0.10 2.88
C ARG A 56 -8.80 -1.23 2.90
N GLU A 57 -7.77 -1.36 2.09
CA GLU A 57 -7.04 -2.61 1.97
C GLU A 57 -6.16 -2.89 3.18
N LEU A 58 -5.66 -1.85 3.84
CA LEU A 58 -4.84 -2.02 5.03
C LEU A 58 -5.59 -2.74 6.16
N LYS A 59 -6.90 -2.61 6.21
CA LYS A 59 -7.71 -3.29 7.20
C LYS A 59 -7.59 -4.81 7.09
N LYS A 60 -7.32 -5.33 5.91
CA LYS A 60 -7.14 -6.76 5.71
C LYS A 60 -5.93 -7.31 6.44
N ILE A 61 -4.91 -6.49 6.61
CA ILE A 61 -3.69 -6.88 7.33
C ILE A 61 -3.91 -6.80 8.83
N LYS A 62 -4.74 -5.88 9.28
CA LYS A 62 -4.91 -5.58 10.70
C LYS A 62 -5.97 -6.40 11.41
N VAL A 63 -6.57 -7.31 10.74
CA VAL A 63 -7.69 -8.09 11.30
C VAL A 63 -7.19 -9.19 12.26
N ILE A 64 -6.12 -9.08 12.83
CA ILE A 64 -5.63 -10.12 13.73
C ILE A 64 -5.97 -9.77 15.16
#